data_5f4fff073382ea1f67fc663abf0c1c9c
#
_entry.id   5f4fff073382ea1f67fc663abf0c1c9c
#
_cell.length_a   1.000
_cell.length_b   1.000
_cell.length_c   1.000
_cell.angle_alpha   90.00
_cell.angle_beta   90.00
_cell.angle_gamma   90.00
#
_symmetry.space_group_name_H-M   'P 1'
#
loop_
_entity.id
_entity.type
_entity.pdbx_description
1 polymer ?
#
loop_
_entity_poly.entity_id
_entity_poly.type
_entity_poly.pdbx_seq_one_letter_code
_entity_poly.pdbx_strand_id
1 'polypeptide(L)'
;DTMYKKIMVSNPVLFPAYYPTSDLPSAKHVLYGNALYNNNVEYTNPYAELTKGYKDYSKSTMDAQFELKQDLSFITKGLNVRGLFNTSRYAYFEVGRASSPYFYNVSSYDKGGSYSIMQLNEDSNPTEYLESTGSWTDVQSTVYMEAAMSYNRSFGNHDVSGLLVYQRREKRVSNIKDDSQKDNLQKSLPYRNQGLSGRFTY
;
A
#
# COMPACT_ATOMS: atom_id res chain seq x y z
N ASP A 1 0.99 0.34 -17.46
CA ASP A 1 1.41 -0.69 -18.43
C ASP A 1 0.42 -1.83 -18.62
N THR A 2 -0.29 -2.27 -17.60
CA THR A 2 -1.21 -3.42 -17.71
C THR A 2 -2.45 -3.09 -18.54
N MET A 3 -3.04 -1.90 -18.37
CA MET A 3 -4.23 -1.49 -19.11
C MET A 3 -3.92 -1.27 -20.60
N TYR A 4 -2.79 -0.65 -20.91
CA TYR A 4 -2.33 -0.50 -22.29
C TYR A 4 -2.23 -1.84 -23.02
N LYS A 5 -1.64 -2.85 -22.38
CA LYS A 5 -1.58 -4.21 -22.93
C LYS A 5 -2.99 -4.78 -23.19
N LYS A 6 -3.93 -4.61 -22.26
CA LYS A 6 -5.31 -5.06 -22.43
C LYS A 6 -6.00 -4.40 -23.63
N ILE A 7 -5.77 -3.10 -23.83
CA ILE A 7 -6.30 -2.37 -24.99
C ILE A 7 -5.69 -2.90 -26.29
N MET A 8 -4.38 -3.11 -26.33
CA MET A 8 -3.70 -3.60 -27.54
C MET A 8 -4.08 -5.03 -27.95
N VAL A 9 -4.50 -5.85 -26.98
CA VAL A 9 -4.92 -7.25 -27.21
C VAL A 9 -6.44 -7.35 -27.46
N SER A 10 -7.22 -6.29 -27.16
CA SER A 10 -8.65 -6.29 -27.39
C SER A 10 -8.97 -6.27 -28.89
N ASN A 11 -10.05 -6.96 -29.26
CA ASN A 11 -10.50 -7.04 -30.65
C ASN A 11 -11.85 -6.32 -30.84
N PRO A 12 -11.86 -5.04 -31.23
CA PRO A 12 -13.10 -4.26 -31.35
C PRO A 12 -13.99 -4.72 -32.51
N VAL A 13 -13.49 -5.59 -33.40
CA VAL A 13 -14.29 -6.19 -34.48
C VAL A 13 -15.17 -7.31 -33.96
N LEU A 14 -14.75 -8.03 -32.93
CA LEU A 14 -15.51 -9.14 -32.36
C LEU A 14 -16.62 -8.68 -31.40
N PHE A 15 -16.39 -7.61 -30.67
CA PHE A 15 -17.34 -7.05 -29.72
C PHE A 15 -17.10 -5.57 -29.47
N PRO A 16 -18.15 -4.77 -29.26
CA PRO A 16 -18.03 -3.36 -28.84
C PRO A 16 -17.63 -3.25 -27.38
N ALA A 17 -17.24 -2.06 -26.93
CA ALA A 17 -16.99 -1.80 -25.52
C ALA A 17 -18.24 -2.05 -24.65
N TYR A 18 -19.41 -1.64 -25.15
CA TYR A 18 -20.73 -1.89 -24.55
C TYR A 18 -21.81 -1.81 -25.63
N TYR A 19 -22.96 -2.44 -25.37
CA TYR A 19 -24.16 -2.33 -26.19
C TYR A 19 -25.08 -1.24 -25.63
N PRO A 20 -25.88 -0.57 -26.50
CA PRO A 20 -26.88 0.39 -26.06
C PRO A 20 -27.92 -0.28 -25.14
N THR A 21 -28.41 0.47 -24.15
CA THR A 21 -29.46 -0.02 -23.24
C THR A 21 -30.79 -0.27 -23.95
N SER A 22 -30.98 0.32 -25.16
CA SER A 22 -32.12 0.03 -26.02
C SER A 22 -32.20 -1.43 -26.45
N ASP A 23 -31.06 -2.12 -26.53
CA ASP A 23 -30.98 -3.50 -27.01
C ASP A 23 -31.49 -4.51 -25.97
N LEU A 24 -31.50 -4.14 -24.70
CA LEU A 24 -32.11 -4.90 -23.61
C LEU A 24 -32.71 -3.95 -22.56
N PRO A 25 -33.93 -3.41 -22.81
CA PRO A 25 -34.54 -2.39 -21.91
C PRO A 25 -34.85 -2.88 -20.50
N SER A 26 -34.87 -4.20 -20.29
CA SER A 26 -35.08 -4.81 -18.96
C SER A 26 -33.84 -4.75 -18.07
N ALA A 27 -32.65 -4.62 -18.67
CA ALA A 27 -31.39 -4.55 -17.92
C ALA A 27 -31.17 -3.15 -17.32
N LYS A 28 -30.78 -3.10 -16.06
CA LYS A 28 -30.45 -1.85 -15.34
C LYS A 28 -28.95 -1.60 -15.26
N HIS A 29 -28.15 -2.56 -15.69
CA HIS A 29 -26.68 -2.53 -15.67
C HIS A 29 -26.11 -2.21 -17.06
N VAL A 30 -24.81 -1.96 -17.12
CA VAL A 30 -24.10 -1.75 -18.37
C VAL A 30 -23.95 -3.06 -19.12
N LEU A 31 -24.31 -3.07 -20.40
CA LEU A 31 -24.23 -4.25 -21.29
C LEU A 31 -22.85 -4.31 -21.93
N TYR A 32 -21.84 -4.79 -21.20
CA TYR A 32 -20.48 -4.88 -21.73
C TYR A 32 -20.37 -5.92 -22.84
N GLY A 33 -19.78 -5.52 -23.97
CA GLY A 33 -19.52 -6.44 -25.07
C GLY A 33 -18.39 -7.40 -24.73
N ASN A 34 -18.53 -8.66 -25.10
CA ASN A 34 -17.46 -9.67 -25.02
C ASN A 34 -17.67 -10.78 -26.03
N ALA A 35 -16.69 -11.65 -26.18
CA ALA A 35 -16.77 -12.85 -27.00
C ALA A 35 -16.01 -13.98 -26.31
N LEU A 36 -16.32 -15.22 -26.70
CA LEU A 36 -15.63 -16.41 -26.23
C LEU A 36 -14.62 -16.88 -27.28
N TYR A 37 -13.46 -17.32 -26.83
CA TYR A 37 -12.48 -18.02 -27.64
C TYR A 37 -12.20 -19.41 -27.05
N ASN A 38 -11.33 -20.19 -27.61
CA ASN A 38 -10.99 -21.55 -27.23
C ASN A 38 -11.47 -22.01 -25.84
N ASN A 39 -12.32 -23.04 -25.79
CA ASN A 39 -12.84 -23.64 -24.55
C ASN A 39 -13.68 -22.70 -23.65
N ASN A 40 -14.47 -21.81 -24.23
CA ASN A 40 -15.35 -20.89 -23.52
C ASN A 40 -14.60 -19.88 -22.63
N VAL A 41 -13.38 -19.51 -22.97
CA VAL A 41 -12.65 -18.44 -22.27
C VAL A 41 -13.10 -17.09 -22.83
N GLU A 42 -13.43 -16.17 -21.93
CA GLU A 42 -13.80 -14.80 -22.28
C GLU A 42 -12.60 -13.95 -22.71
N TYR A 43 -12.80 -13.11 -23.73
CA TYR A 43 -11.84 -12.05 -24.01
C TYR A 43 -11.84 -11.00 -22.89
N THR A 44 -10.81 -10.20 -22.85
CA THR A 44 -10.76 -9.06 -21.94
C THR A 44 -11.39 -7.83 -22.58
N ASN A 45 -12.47 -7.30 -21.98
CA ASN A 45 -13.00 -6.00 -22.35
C ASN A 45 -12.30 -4.90 -21.51
N PRO A 46 -11.46 -4.04 -22.13
CA PRO A 46 -10.74 -3.01 -21.40
C PRO A 46 -11.63 -1.96 -20.74
N TYR A 47 -12.78 -1.67 -21.36
CA TYR A 47 -13.73 -0.71 -20.80
C TYR A 47 -14.39 -1.24 -19.52
N ALA A 48 -14.82 -2.51 -19.53
CA ALA A 48 -15.32 -3.17 -18.33
C ALA A 48 -14.26 -3.17 -17.22
N GLU A 49 -13.00 -3.47 -17.54
CA GLU A 49 -11.89 -3.46 -16.59
C GLU A 49 -11.62 -2.08 -15.97
N LEU A 50 -11.85 -1.00 -16.70
CA LEU A 50 -11.72 0.36 -16.19
C LEU A 50 -12.86 0.79 -15.27
N THR A 51 -14.07 0.27 -15.53
CA THR A 51 -15.29 0.73 -14.87
C THR A 51 -15.78 -0.19 -13.76
N LYS A 52 -15.34 -1.45 -13.72
CA LYS A 52 -15.83 -2.45 -12.77
C LYS A 52 -15.52 -2.15 -11.29
N GLY A 53 -14.56 -1.27 -11.01
CA GLY A 53 -14.23 -0.98 -9.62
C GLY A 53 -13.07 -0.01 -9.45
N TYR A 54 -12.67 0.14 -8.19
CA TYR A 54 -11.59 1.04 -7.81
C TYR A 54 -10.81 0.50 -6.61
N LYS A 55 -9.62 1.05 -6.42
CA LYS A 55 -8.83 0.90 -5.21
C LYS A 55 -8.69 2.26 -4.53
N ASP A 56 -9.08 2.31 -3.27
CA ASP A 56 -8.86 3.46 -2.41
C ASP A 56 -7.68 3.17 -1.50
N TYR A 57 -6.74 4.10 -1.41
CA TYR A 57 -5.57 3.94 -0.57
C TYR A 57 -5.20 5.23 0.13
N SER A 58 -4.67 5.08 1.31
CA SER A 58 -4.08 6.17 2.09
C SER A 58 -2.66 5.81 2.49
N LYS A 59 -1.78 6.77 2.34
CA LYS A 59 -0.37 6.65 2.76
C LYS A 59 -0.01 7.84 3.63
N SER A 60 0.43 7.57 4.84
CA SER A 60 0.87 8.61 5.76
C SER A 60 2.23 8.29 6.35
N THR A 61 3.05 9.32 6.51
CA THR A 61 4.32 9.25 7.23
C THR A 61 4.31 10.38 8.27
N MET A 62 4.60 10.03 9.50
CA MET A 62 4.73 10.98 10.60
C MET A 62 6.09 10.77 11.26
N ASP A 63 6.86 11.85 11.33
CA ASP A 63 8.14 11.90 12.03
C ASP A 63 8.08 12.99 13.08
N ALA A 64 8.48 12.67 14.30
CA ALA A 64 8.60 13.63 15.38
C ALA A 64 9.93 13.42 16.11
N GLN A 65 10.61 14.53 16.36
CA GLN A 65 11.88 14.53 17.06
C GLN A 65 11.86 15.54 18.19
N PHE A 66 12.37 15.14 19.33
CA PHE A 66 12.61 15.97 20.49
C PHE A 66 14.07 15.85 20.90
N GLU A 67 14.75 16.97 21.06
CA GLU A 67 16.12 17.04 21.53
C GLU A 67 16.21 17.96 22.74
N LEU A 68 16.85 17.48 23.79
CA LEU A 68 17.17 18.23 25.00
C LEU A 68 18.68 18.29 25.15
N LYS A 69 19.22 19.51 25.27
CA LYS A 69 20.63 19.76 25.59
C LYS A 69 20.73 20.52 26.91
N GLN A 70 21.56 20.04 27.79
CA GLN A 70 21.79 20.64 29.10
C GLN A 70 23.28 20.81 29.33
N ASP A 71 23.69 22.06 29.56
CA ASP A 71 25.02 22.39 30.09
C ASP A 71 25.03 22.06 31.60
N LEU A 72 25.96 21.22 32.01
CA LEU A 72 26.20 20.86 33.41
C LEU A 72 27.46 21.48 33.98
N SER A 73 27.87 22.62 33.45
CA SER A 73 29.06 23.37 33.92
C SER A 73 28.97 23.77 35.39
N PHE A 74 27.77 23.78 35.98
CA PHE A 74 27.55 23.99 37.42
C PHE A 74 28.05 22.83 38.29
N ILE A 75 28.12 21.61 37.71
CA ILE A 75 28.68 20.41 38.35
C ILE A 75 30.20 20.38 38.09
N THR A 76 30.56 20.42 36.81
CA THR A 76 31.95 20.47 36.37
C THR A 76 32.07 21.17 35.02
N LYS A 77 33.03 22.11 34.92
CA LYS A 77 33.25 22.89 33.68
C LYS A 77 33.52 21.96 32.50
N GLY A 78 32.77 22.17 31.39
CA GLY A 78 32.96 21.43 30.16
C GLY A 78 32.12 20.15 30.05
N LEU A 79 31.24 19.87 31.02
CA LEU A 79 30.30 18.75 30.95
C LEU A 79 28.99 19.18 30.30
N ASN A 80 28.57 18.43 29.28
CA ASN A 80 27.28 18.60 28.61
C ASN A 80 26.56 17.25 28.44
N VAL A 81 25.25 17.28 28.53
CA VAL A 81 24.40 16.12 28.28
C VAL A 81 23.38 16.45 27.20
N ARG A 82 23.14 15.49 26.32
CA ARG A 82 22.15 15.56 25.26
C ARG A 82 21.25 14.34 25.31
N GLY A 83 19.96 14.54 25.30
CA GLY A 83 18.93 13.52 25.11
C GLY A 83 18.24 13.75 23.78
N LEU A 84 18.08 12.71 22.98
CA LEU A 84 17.34 12.74 21.73
C LEU A 84 16.32 11.61 21.70
N PHE A 85 15.09 11.97 21.38
CA PHE A 85 13.99 11.06 21.13
C PHE A 85 13.46 11.32 19.71
N ASN A 86 13.38 10.27 18.92
CA ASN A 86 12.77 10.33 17.58
C ASN A 86 11.75 9.20 17.44
N THR A 87 10.59 9.51 16.90
CA THR A 87 9.58 8.53 16.52
C THR A 87 9.16 8.75 15.08
N SER A 88 9.20 7.68 14.29
CA SER A 88 8.75 7.66 12.91
C SER A 88 7.66 6.61 12.76
N ARG A 89 6.56 6.98 12.13
CA ARG A 89 5.45 6.08 11.83
C ARG A 89 5.07 6.19 10.37
N TYR A 90 5.12 5.07 9.67
CA TYR A 90 4.59 4.88 8.34
C TYR A 90 3.31 4.05 8.44
N ALA A 91 2.25 4.49 7.78
CA ALA A 91 1.02 3.74 7.68
C ALA A 91 0.52 3.76 6.23
N TYR A 92 0.25 2.60 5.70
CA TYR A 92 -0.39 2.38 4.41
C TYR A 92 -1.65 1.56 4.62
N PHE A 93 -2.72 1.98 3.95
CA PHE A 93 -4.00 1.29 3.96
C PHE A 93 -4.56 1.30 2.54
N GLU A 94 -5.02 0.15 2.06
CA GLU A 94 -5.64 -0.02 0.75
C GLU A 94 -6.90 -0.86 0.90
N VAL A 95 -7.98 -0.45 0.23
CA VAL A 95 -9.21 -1.22 0.08
C VAL A 95 -9.56 -1.27 -1.40
N GLY A 96 -9.74 -2.46 -1.93
CA GLY A 96 -10.26 -2.69 -3.26
C GLY A 96 -11.76 -2.96 -3.23
N ARG A 97 -12.48 -2.40 -4.22
CA ARG A 97 -13.90 -2.70 -4.45
C ARG A 97 -14.11 -2.89 -5.94
N ALA A 98 -14.80 -3.96 -6.32
CA ALA A 98 -15.16 -4.22 -7.70
C ALA A 98 -16.48 -4.98 -7.80
N SER A 99 -17.21 -4.76 -8.89
CA SER A 99 -18.33 -5.58 -9.32
C SER A 99 -17.86 -6.65 -10.31
N SER A 100 -18.67 -7.67 -10.52
CA SER A 100 -18.50 -8.65 -11.60
C SER A 100 -19.32 -8.22 -12.81
N PRO A 101 -18.70 -7.71 -13.89
CA PRO A 101 -19.43 -7.17 -15.03
C PRO A 101 -20.30 -8.22 -15.74
N TYR A 102 -21.43 -7.77 -16.29
CA TYR A 102 -22.28 -8.55 -17.18
C TYR A 102 -21.76 -8.47 -18.61
N PHE A 103 -21.44 -9.60 -19.21
CA PHE A 103 -20.92 -9.67 -20.57
C PHE A 103 -21.95 -10.21 -21.56
N TYR A 104 -22.02 -9.55 -22.72
CA TYR A 104 -22.97 -9.84 -23.76
C TYR A 104 -22.29 -10.02 -25.12
N ASN A 105 -22.89 -10.86 -25.95
CA ASN A 105 -22.51 -11.01 -27.36
C ASN A 105 -23.75 -11.04 -28.25
N VAL A 106 -23.53 -10.76 -29.51
CA VAL A 106 -24.59 -10.93 -30.54
C VAL A 106 -24.90 -12.40 -30.73
N SER A 107 -26.15 -12.79 -30.54
CA SER A 107 -26.60 -14.16 -30.74
C SER A 107 -27.11 -14.42 -32.16
N SER A 108 -27.73 -13.42 -32.77
CA SER A 108 -28.27 -13.56 -34.13
C SER A 108 -28.33 -12.20 -34.86
N TYR A 109 -28.18 -12.24 -36.18
CA TYR A 109 -28.44 -11.11 -37.05
C TYR A 109 -29.63 -11.43 -37.95
N ASP A 110 -30.51 -10.44 -38.13
CA ASP A 110 -31.58 -10.50 -39.13
C ASP A 110 -31.12 -9.87 -40.45
N LYS A 111 -31.73 -10.30 -41.55
CA LYS A 111 -31.48 -9.74 -42.89
C LYS A 111 -31.79 -8.22 -43.01
N GLY A 112 -32.62 -7.71 -42.08
CA GLY A 112 -32.95 -6.30 -41.95
C GLY A 112 -31.91 -5.46 -41.23
N GLY A 113 -30.80 -6.04 -40.75
CA GLY A 113 -29.75 -5.36 -40.00
C GLY A 113 -30.01 -5.29 -38.48
N SER A 114 -31.10 -5.86 -38.00
CA SER A 114 -31.36 -5.99 -36.57
C SER A 114 -30.58 -7.15 -35.98
N TYR A 115 -30.15 -7.03 -34.74
CA TYR A 115 -29.44 -8.09 -33.99
C TYR A 115 -30.07 -8.29 -32.63
N SER A 116 -29.86 -9.47 -32.06
CA SER A 116 -30.20 -9.75 -30.66
C SER A 116 -28.92 -10.10 -29.89
N ILE A 117 -28.90 -9.70 -28.62
CA ILE A 117 -27.77 -9.98 -27.72
C ILE A 117 -28.15 -11.02 -26.68
N MET A 118 -27.16 -11.81 -26.27
CA MET A 118 -27.29 -12.81 -25.21
C MET A 118 -26.20 -12.61 -24.17
N GLN A 119 -26.51 -12.89 -22.93
CA GLN A 119 -25.52 -12.89 -21.86
C GLN A 119 -24.58 -14.09 -21.99
N LEU A 120 -23.28 -13.86 -21.80
CA LEU A 120 -22.25 -14.89 -21.89
C LEU A 120 -21.89 -15.53 -20.55
N ASN A 121 -22.01 -14.78 -19.48
CA ASN A 121 -21.47 -15.15 -18.16
C ASN A 121 -22.56 -15.33 -17.09
N GLU A 122 -23.69 -15.92 -17.46
CA GLU A 122 -24.79 -16.21 -16.52
C GLU A 122 -24.34 -17.06 -15.32
N ASP A 123 -23.48 -18.07 -15.59
CA ASP A 123 -22.97 -18.98 -14.56
C ASP A 123 -21.93 -18.35 -13.61
N SER A 124 -21.40 -17.18 -13.95
CA SER A 124 -20.37 -16.49 -13.15
C SER A 124 -20.93 -15.58 -12.06
N ASN A 125 -22.25 -15.57 -11.86
CA ASN A 125 -22.95 -14.71 -10.90
C ASN A 125 -22.50 -13.24 -10.96
N PRO A 126 -22.68 -12.55 -12.10
CA PRO A 126 -22.30 -11.16 -12.23
C PRO A 126 -23.08 -10.27 -11.25
N THR A 127 -22.49 -9.17 -10.81
CA THR A 127 -23.05 -8.27 -9.80
C THR A 127 -23.01 -6.81 -10.24
N GLU A 128 -24.04 -6.04 -9.88
CA GLU A 128 -24.06 -4.57 -10.09
C GLU A 128 -23.40 -3.83 -8.93
N TYR A 129 -23.37 -4.43 -7.74
CA TYR A 129 -22.82 -3.81 -6.55
C TYR A 129 -21.33 -4.11 -6.40
N LEU A 130 -20.65 -3.19 -5.72
CA LEU A 130 -19.22 -3.30 -5.48
C LEU A 130 -18.95 -4.19 -4.26
N GLU A 131 -18.35 -5.32 -4.51
CA GLU A 131 -17.83 -6.22 -3.48
C GLU A 131 -16.43 -5.82 -3.03
N SER A 132 -16.03 -6.25 -1.83
CA SER A 132 -14.66 -6.10 -1.38
C SER A 132 -13.75 -7.08 -2.11
N THR A 133 -12.74 -6.56 -2.80
CA THR A 133 -11.70 -7.38 -3.43
C THR A 133 -10.49 -7.62 -2.53
N GLY A 134 -10.59 -7.18 -1.29
CA GLY A 134 -9.57 -7.33 -0.27
C GLY A 134 -9.08 -5.98 0.26
N SER A 135 -8.41 -6.06 1.39
CA SER A 135 -7.75 -4.92 2.01
C SER A 135 -6.30 -5.27 2.32
N TRP A 136 -5.45 -4.25 2.28
CA TRP A 136 -4.06 -4.40 2.68
C TRP A 136 -3.67 -3.25 3.61
N THR A 137 -3.00 -3.61 4.69
CA THR A 137 -2.49 -2.66 5.68
C THR A 137 -1.02 -2.95 5.93
N ASP A 138 -0.18 -1.91 5.85
CA ASP A 138 1.23 -1.95 6.23
C ASP A 138 1.50 -0.81 7.21
N VAL A 139 1.83 -1.16 8.44
CA VAL A 139 2.17 -0.19 9.49
C VAL A 139 3.56 -0.48 10.00
N GLN A 140 4.42 0.52 9.94
CA GLN A 140 5.76 0.47 10.50
C GLN A 140 5.92 1.60 11.51
N SER A 141 6.49 1.28 12.67
CA SER A 141 6.81 2.25 13.71
C SER A 141 8.25 2.06 14.14
N THR A 142 8.99 3.14 14.19
CA THR A 142 10.37 3.15 14.68
C THR A 142 10.48 4.16 15.82
N VAL A 143 11.04 3.74 16.94
CA VAL A 143 11.39 4.62 18.06
C VAL A 143 12.90 4.57 18.20
N TYR A 144 13.53 5.75 18.24
CA TYR A 144 14.95 5.92 18.48
C TYR A 144 15.15 6.82 19.69
N MET A 145 16.03 6.39 20.58
CA MET A 145 16.45 7.13 21.76
C MET A 145 17.97 7.19 21.81
N GLU A 146 18.50 8.34 22.12
CA GLU A 146 19.93 8.56 22.35
C GLU A 146 20.14 9.40 23.57
N ALA A 147 21.10 9.00 24.39
CA ALA A 147 21.64 9.81 25.47
C ALA A 147 23.14 9.94 25.25
N ALA A 148 23.62 11.16 25.19
CA ALA A 148 25.04 11.46 25.00
C ALA A 148 25.55 12.36 26.11
N MET A 149 26.71 12.03 26.65
CA MET A 149 27.45 12.83 27.63
C MET A 149 28.79 13.20 27.03
N SER A 150 29.08 14.47 26.95
CA SER A 150 30.34 14.98 26.46
C SER A 150 31.05 15.80 27.56
N TYR A 151 32.34 15.61 27.66
CA TYR A 151 33.21 16.37 28.54
C TYR A 151 34.35 16.93 27.72
N ASN A 152 34.64 18.24 27.89
CA ASN A 152 35.76 18.87 27.22
C ASN A 152 36.33 19.95 28.14
N ARG A 153 37.60 19.78 28.55
CA ARG A 153 38.27 20.74 29.44
C ARG A 153 39.76 20.77 29.27
N SER A 154 40.31 21.97 29.32
CA SER A 154 41.75 22.22 29.34
C SER A 154 42.25 22.45 30.75
N PHE A 155 43.33 21.78 31.10
CA PHE A 155 44.03 21.87 32.37
C PHE A 155 45.49 22.35 32.10
N GLY A 156 45.69 23.65 32.02
CA GLY A 156 46.99 24.20 31.63
C GLY A 156 47.38 23.84 30.22
N ASN A 157 48.41 23.02 30.01
CA ASN A 157 48.86 22.55 28.72
C ASN A 157 48.24 21.20 28.31
N HIS A 158 47.26 20.70 29.05
CA HIS A 158 46.64 19.41 28.81
C HIS A 158 45.16 19.58 28.43
N ASP A 159 44.75 19.01 27.31
CA ASP A 159 43.38 19.03 26.81
C ASP A 159 42.77 17.63 26.93
N VAL A 160 41.70 17.55 27.69
CA VAL A 160 40.99 16.26 27.92
C VAL A 160 39.61 16.34 27.30
N SER A 161 39.28 15.42 26.43
CA SER A 161 37.93 15.26 25.92
C SER A 161 37.41 13.85 26.02
N GLY A 162 36.12 13.72 26.29
CA GLY A 162 35.45 12.44 26.39
C GLY A 162 34.02 12.54 25.82
N LEU A 163 33.59 11.48 25.20
CA LEU A 163 32.23 11.30 24.71
C LEU A 163 31.74 9.91 25.07
N LEU A 164 30.54 9.82 25.68
CA LEU A 164 29.83 8.59 25.93
C LEU A 164 28.45 8.69 25.32
N VAL A 165 28.05 7.70 24.52
CA VAL A 165 26.77 7.67 23.84
C VAL A 165 26.09 6.33 24.07
N TYR A 166 24.88 6.39 24.60
CA TYR A 166 23.96 5.27 24.65
C TYR A 166 22.85 5.49 23.60
N GLN A 167 22.58 4.45 22.79
CA GLN A 167 21.52 4.50 21.79
C GLN A 167 20.64 3.27 21.88
N ARG A 168 19.35 3.45 21.61
CA ARG A 168 18.37 2.38 21.50
C ARG A 168 17.44 2.64 20.33
N ARG A 169 17.27 1.63 19.48
CA ARG A 169 16.31 1.63 18.37
C ARG A 169 15.37 0.46 18.50
N GLU A 170 14.08 0.73 18.38
CA GLU A 170 13.04 -0.28 18.32
C GLU A 170 12.23 -0.08 17.03
N LYS A 171 12.14 -1.09 16.20
CA LYS A 171 11.32 -1.10 14.99
C LYS A 171 10.24 -2.17 15.13
N ARG A 172 8.99 -1.79 14.88
CA ARG A 172 7.85 -2.69 14.79
C ARG A 172 7.27 -2.60 13.40
N VAL A 173 6.92 -3.74 12.84
CA VAL A 173 6.28 -3.86 11.52
C VAL A 173 5.03 -4.71 11.70
N SER A 174 3.89 -4.23 11.21
CA SER A 174 2.65 -4.99 11.15
C SER A 174 2.21 -5.03 9.70
N ASN A 175 2.33 -6.20 9.08
CA ASN A 175 1.89 -6.48 7.72
C ASN A 175 0.69 -7.43 7.81
N ILE A 176 -0.51 -6.89 7.79
CA ILE A 176 -1.73 -7.69 7.76
C ILE A 176 -2.14 -7.80 6.29
N LYS A 177 -1.75 -8.90 5.65
CA LYS A 177 -2.36 -9.37 4.42
C LYS A 177 -3.41 -10.37 4.85
N ASP A 178 -4.66 -10.06 4.51
CA ASP A 178 -5.83 -10.90 4.63
C ASP A 178 -5.69 -12.19 5.48
N ASP A 179 -6.74 -12.53 6.19
CA ASP A 179 -6.96 -13.47 7.29
C ASP A 179 -6.33 -14.89 7.21
N SER A 180 -5.63 -15.21 6.15
CA SER A 180 -5.02 -16.54 5.95
C SER A 180 -3.63 -16.74 6.58
N GLN A 181 -3.07 -15.73 7.23
CA GLN A 181 -1.72 -15.81 7.81
C GLN A 181 -1.68 -15.58 9.33
N LYS A 182 -2.37 -16.44 10.06
CA LYS A 182 -2.28 -16.49 11.54
C LYS A 182 -0.90 -16.91 12.08
N ASP A 183 0.05 -17.30 11.22
CA ASP A 183 1.29 -17.97 11.62
C ASP A 183 2.50 -17.04 11.78
N ASN A 184 2.34 -15.72 11.82
CA ASN A 184 3.50 -14.84 11.86
C ASN A 184 3.70 -14.11 13.20
N LEU A 185 3.55 -14.80 14.33
CA LEU A 185 3.99 -14.32 15.63
C LEU A 185 5.44 -13.80 15.61
N GLN A 186 6.33 -14.46 14.88
CA GLN A 186 7.73 -14.02 14.73
C GLN A 186 7.87 -12.69 13.97
N LYS A 187 7.00 -12.38 13.00
CA LYS A 187 7.04 -11.12 12.25
C LYS A 187 6.45 -9.94 13.03
N SER A 188 5.68 -10.21 14.10
CA SER A 188 5.12 -9.18 14.98
C SER A 188 6.08 -8.77 16.11
N LEU A 189 7.17 -9.50 16.30
CA LEU A 189 8.15 -9.18 17.32
C LEU A 189 8.92 -7.90 16.96
N PRO A 190 9.11 -6.99 17.92
CA PRO A 190 9.86 -5.77 17.68
C PRO A 190 11.36 -6.10 17.46
N TYR A 191 11.90 -5.52 16.39
CA TYR A 191 13.35 -5.52 16.20
C TYR A 191 13.97 -4.47 17.11
N ARG A 192 14.81 -4.90 18.05
CA ARG A 192 15.48 -4.05 19.02
C ARG A 192 16.98 -4.07 18.84
N ASN A 193 17.58 -2.89 18.81
CA ASN A 193 18.99 -2.69 18.79
C ASN A 193 19.37 -1.66 19.87
N GLN A 194 20.45 -1.93 20.61
CA GLN A 194 21.00 -1.03 21.59
C GLN A 194 22.50 -1.08 21.58
N GLY A 195 23.13 0.04 21.85
CA GLY A 195 24.58 0.15 21.85
C GLY A 195 25.06 1.21 22.83
N LEU A 196 26.23 0.96 23.37
CA LEU A 196 26.99 1.92 24.17
C LEU A 196 28.34 2.12 23.49
N SER A 197 28.69 3.36 23.23
CA SER A 197 29.97 3.73 22.62
C SER A 197 30.63 4.88 23.39
N GLY A 198 31.95 4.88 23.40
CA GLY A 198 32.70 5.93 24.07
C GLY A 198 33.99 6.24 23.33
N ARG A 199 34.44 7.48 23.45
CA ARG A 199 35.73 7.98 22.98
C ARG A 199 36.36 8.84 24.06
N PHE A 200 37.63 8.66 24.27
CA PHE A 200 38.46 9.49 25.13
C PHE A 200 39.64 10.01 24.33
N THR A 201 40.01 11.29 24.52
CA THR A 201 41.13 11.92 23.85
C THR A 201 41.87 12.78 24.86
N TYR A 202 43.20 12.69 24.82
CA TYR A 202 44.10 13.43 25.65
C TYR A 202 45.17 14.07 24.76
#